data_0c64d052945676a7408cc04641bd8a9f
#
_entry.id   0c64d052945676a7408cc04641bd8a9f
#
_cell.length_a   1.000
_cell.length_b   1.000
_cell.length_c   1.000
_cell.angle_alpha   90.00
_cell.angle_beta   90.00
_cell.angle_gamma   90.00
#
_symmetry.space_group_name_H-M   'P 1'
#
loop_
_entity.id
_entity.type
_entity.pdbx_description
1 polymer ?
#
loop_
_entity_poly.entity_id
_entity_poly.type
_entity_poly.pdbx_seq_one_letter_code
_entity_poly.pdbx_strand_id
1 'polypeptide(L)'
;MAVTPDRIAAAALAILDEATLESELTVRAIATRLGVKAPSLYAHVSGIDEVIQIMHRHINATIDVTILAESSDLQDLHRFMTSYRNAYRAHPVAASIITRTGINLDHALAVYEEIARYLLRINISQEQVLPLMALMDNLVLGSSVEPFSDGFQQPLRSLKKFYPAIAVSITASKLKKVDDLGFDLGVTAFLGLIASQQLRHAEAVAT
;
A
#
# COMPACT_ATOMS: atom_id res chain seq x y z
N MET A 1 -27.88 -9.68 -12.87
CA MET A 1 -27.22 -9.38 -11.57
C MET A 1 -27.07 -7.87 -11.44
N ALA A 2 -27.38 -7.27 -10.27
CA ALA A 2 -27.26 -5.82 -10.09
C ALA A 2 -25.80 -5.34 -10.17
N VAL A 3 -25.57 -4.17 -10.73
CA VAL A 3 -24.28 -3.47 -10.70
C VAL A 3 -24.13 -2.82 -9.32
N THR A 4 -23.03 -3.10 -8.62
CA THR A 4 -22.70 -2.53 -7.31
C THR A 4 -21.28 -1.98 -7.34
N PRO A 5 -20.91 -1.02 -6.44
CA PRO A 5 -19.54 -0.53 -6.34
C PRO A 5 -18.50 -1.65 -6.18
N ASP A 6 -18.76 -2.65 -5.31
CA ASP A 6 -17.82 -3.77 -5.11
C ASP A 6 -17.62 -4.59 -6.38
N ARG A 7 -18.67 -4.82 -7.18
CA ARG A 7 -18.55 -5.52 -8.45
C ARG A 7 -17.81 -4.70 -9.49
N ILE A 8 -17.98 -3.38 -9.48
CA ILE A 8 -17.21 -2.46 -10.34
C ILE A 8 -15.74 -2.52 -9.95
N ALA A 9 -15.43 -2.41 -8.64
CA ALA A 9 -14.07 -2.53 -8.14
C ALA A 9 -13.42 -3.85 -8.55
N ALA A 10 -14.06 -4.98 -8.26
CA ALA A 10 -13.55 -6.31 -8.57
C ALA A 10 -13.30 -6.50 -10.08
N ALA A 11 -14.21 -5.99 -10.93
CA ALA A 11 -14.04 -6.05 -12.39
C ALA A 11 -12.87 -5.18 -12.87
N ALA A 12 -12.72 -3.97 -12.31
CA ALA A 12 -11.66 -3.03 -12.66
C ALA A 12 -10.28 -3.55 -12.22
N LEU A 13 -10.17 -4.05 -10.97
CA LEU A 13 -8.95 -4.68 -10.45
C LEU A 13 -8.55 -5.88 -11.29
N ALA A 14 -9.48 -6.78 -11.60
CA ALA A 14 -9.21 -7.95 -12.42
C ALA A 14 -8.79 -7.58 -13.86
N ILE A 15 -9.27 -6.46 -14.43
CA ILE A 15 -8.75 -5.95 -15.71
C ILE A 15 -7.30 -5.54 -15.57
N LEU A 16 -6.95 -4.77 -14.53
CA LEU A 16 -5.58 -4.29 -14.31
C LEU A 16 -4.61 -5.42 -13.96
N ASP A 17 -5.06 -6.44 -13.25
CA ASP A 17 -4.22 -7.60 -12.89
C ASP A 17 -3.87 -8.47 -14.11
N GLU A 18 -4.73 -8.46 -15.15
CA GLU A 18 -4.54 -9.17 -16.41
C GLU A 18 -3.88 -8.31 -17.51
N ALA A 19 -3.92 -6.97 -17.34
CA ALA A 19 -3.50 -6.00 -18.35
C ALA A 19 -1.98 -5.87 -18.46
N THR A 20 -1.54 -5.54 -19.68
CA THR A 20 -0.16 -5.11 -19.94
C THR A 20 -0.03 -3.59 -19.79
N LEU A 21 -1.12 -2.84 -20.01
CA LEU A 21 -1.16 -1.38 -20.01
C LEU A 21 -2.32 -0.85 -19.17
N GLU A 22 -2.07 0.21 -18.40
CA GLU A 22 -3.10 0.91 -17.63
C GLU A 22 -4.27 1.42 -18.52
N SER A 23 -3.99 1.76 -19.77
CA SER A 23 -4.99 2.23 -20.73
C SER A 23 -6.07 1.21 -21.09
N GLU A 24 -5.89 -0.04 -20.69
CA GLU A 24 -6.91 -1.10 -20.82
C GLU A 24 -8.07 -0.91 -19.82
N LEU A 25 -7.84 -0.18 -18.73
CA LEU A 25 -8.89 0.18 -17.78
C LEU A 25 -9.79 1.26 -18.38
N THR A 26 -10.91 0.85 -18.91
CA THR A 26 -11.95 1.76 -19.45
C THR A 26 -13.33 1.38 -18.92
N VAL A 27 -14.24 2.36 -18.86
CA VAL A 27 -15.65 2.11 -18.47
C VAL A 27 -16.28 1.04 -19.38
N ARG A 28 -15.91 1.02 -20.67
CA ARG A 28 -16.40 0.03 -21.64
C ARG A 28 -15.86 -1.39 -21.32
N ALA A 29 -14.59 -1.52 -20.98
CA ALA A 29 -14.00 -2.82 -20.60
C ALA A 29 -14.65 -3.37 -19.34
N ILE A 30 -14.88 -2.52 -18.34
CA ILE A 30 -15.57 -2.87 -17.10
C ILE A 30 -17.01 -3.34 -17.40
N ALA A 31 -17.77 -2.59 -18.23
CA ALA A 31 -19.12 -2.97 -18.61
C ALA A 31 -19.16 -4.32 -19.31
N THR A 32 -18.22 -4.58 -20.24
CA THR A 32 -18.08 -5.85 -20.93
C THR A 32 -17.81 -7.00 -19.94
N ARG A 33 -16.89 -6.79 -19.00
CA ARG A 33 -16.54 -7.81 -17.97
C ARG A 33 -17.71 -8.09 -17.02
N LEU A 34 -18.53 -7.08 -16.72
CA LEU A 34 -19.73 -7.22 -15.89
C LEU A 34 -20.93 -7.82 -16.65
N GLY A 35 -20.82 -7.96 -17.98
CA GLY A 35 -21.92 -8.45 -18.84
C GLY A 35 -23.08 -7.45 -18.94
N VAL A 36 -22.78 -6.12 -18.85
CA VAL A 36 -23.79 -5.05 -18.96
C VAL A 36 -23.47 -4.11 -20.10
N LYS A 37 -24.45 -3.31 -20.53
CA LYS A 37 -24.21 -2.24 -21.52
C LYS A 37 -23.51 -1.05 -20.86
N ALA A 38 -22.59 -0.38 -21.56
CA ALA A 38 -21.89 0.78 -21.04
C ALA A 38 -22.81 1.90 -20.49
N PRO A 39 -23.97 2.24 -21.10
CA PRO A 39 -24.91 3.19 -20.51
C PRO A 39 -25.43 2.80 -19.13
N SER A 40 -25.58 1.48 -18.86
CA SER A 40 -26.00 1.00 -17.54
C SER A 40 -24.90 1.22 -16.48
N LEU A 41 -23.63 1.17 -16.87
CA LEU A 41 -22.53 1.44 -15.94
C LEU A 41 -22.40 2.95 -15.66
N TYR A 42 -22.66 3.81 -16.63
CA TYR A 42 -22.68 5.26 -16.44
C TYR A 42 -23.79 5.75 -15.49
N ALA A 43 -24.80 4.93 -15.22
CA ALA A 43 -25.77 5.22 -14.15
C ALA A 43 -25.16 5.05 -12.72
N HIS A 44 -23.99 4.41 -12.62
CA HIS A 44 -23.31 4.11 -11.34
C HIS A 44 -21.98 4.85 -11.19
N VAL A 45 -21.34 5.28 -12.28
CA VAL A 45 -20.05 6.00 -12.26
C VAL A 45 -20.06 7.10 -13.32
N SER A 46 -19.52 8.26 -12.97
CA SER A 46 -19.38 9.42 -13.88
C SER A 46 -18.22 9.26 -14.88
N GLY A 47 -17.27 8.36 -14.58
CA GLY A 47 -16.08 8.13 -15.41
C GLY A 47 -15.05 7.24 -14.74
N ILE A 48 -13.85 7.22 -15.32
CA ILE A 48 -12.76 6.37 -14.84
C ILE A 48 -12.22 6.84 -13.48
N ASP A 49 -12.22 8.13 -13.21
CA ASP A 49 -11.75 8.67 -11.94
C ASP A 49 -12.59 8.19 -10.76
N GLU A 50 -13.91 8.08 -10.95
CA GLU A 50 -14.78 7.51 -9.93
C GLU A 50 -14.56 6.00 -9.76
N VAL A 51 -14.26 5.27 -10.85
CA VAL A 51 -13.85 3.86 -10.76
C VAL A 51 -12.57 3.72 -9.95
N ILE A 52 -11.59 4.59 -10.12
CA ILE A 52 -10.34 4.60 -9.33
C ILE A 52 -10.65 4.81 -7.84
N GLN A 53 -11.56 5.72 -7.51
CA GLN A 53 -11.99 5.93 -6.12
C GLN A 53 -12.69 4.69 -5.55
N ILE A 54 -13.51 4.02 -6.36
CA ILE A 54 -14.18 2.77 -5.97
C ILE A 54 -13.15 1.65 -5.72
N MET A 55 -12.16 1.50 -6.59
CA MET A 55 -11.05 0.54 -6.38
C MET A 55 -10.27 0.85 -5.10
N HIS A 56 -9.92 2.12 -4.88
CA HIS A 56 -9.21 2.56 -3.67
C HIS A 56 -9.99 2.19 -2.41
N ARG A 57 -11.28 2.50 -2.36
CA ARG A 57 -12.18 2.11 -1.25
C ARG A 57 -12.18 0.60 -1.05
N HIS A 58 -12.27 -0.16 -2.13
CA HIS A 58 -12.32 -1.62 -2.09
C HIS A 58 -11.03 -2.21 -1.52
N ILE A 59 -9.85 -1.73 -1.96
CA ILE A 59 -8.56 -2.15 -1.42
C ILE A 59 -8.47 -1.80 0.07
N ASN A 60 -8.81 -0.56 0.46
CA ASN A 60 -8.76 -0.14 1.86
C ASN A 60 -9.68 -0.98 2.77
N ALA A 61 -10.83 -1.43 2.25
CA ALA A 61 -11.73 -2.32 3.01
C ALA A 61 -11.14 -3.70 3.28
N THR A 62 -10.06 -4.10 2.60
CA THR A 62 -9.35 -5.36 2.87
C THR A 62 -8.24 -5.22 3.92
N ILE A 63 -7.91 -3.99 4.35
CA ILE A 63 -6.91 -3.74 5.40
C ILE A 63 -7.54 -4.09 6.75
N ASP A 64 -6.92 -5.02 7.47
CA ASP A 64 -7.40 -5.41 8.79
C ASP A 64 -6.98 -4.42 9.87
N VAL A 65 -7.79 -3.38 10.06
CA VAL A 65 -7.60 -2.37 11.11
C VAL A 65 -7.88 -2.89 12.52
N THR A 66 -8.59 -4.04 12.65
CA THR A 66 -8.92 -4.61 13.96
C THR A 66 -7.67 -5.04 14.74
N ILE A 67 -6.59 -5.33 14.03
CA ILE A 67 -5.27 -5.63 14.62
C ILE A 67 -4.83 -4.50 15.58
N LEU A 68 -5.16 -3.25 15.27
CA LEU A 68 -4.77 -2.09 16.08
C LEU A 68 -5.79 -1.69 17.14
N ALA A 69 -7.06 -2.13 17.05
CA ALA A 69 -8.19 -1.54 17.77
C ALA A 69 -7.99 -1.47 19.30
N GLU A 70 -7.53 -2.54 19.93
CA GLU A 70 -7.31 -2.60 21.38
C GLU A 70 -5.84 -2.82 21.76
N SER A 71 -4.96 -2.89 20.77
CA SER A 71 -3.55 -3.22 20.98
C SER A 71 -2.70 -2.03 21.41
N SER A 72 -1.64 -2.32 22.15
CA SER A 72 -0.52 -1.41 22.42
C SER A 72 0.83 -2.09 22.10
N ASP A 73 0.81 -3.27 21.47
CA ASP A 73 2.00 -4.04 21.12
C ASP A 73 2.55 -3.62 19.76
N LEU A 74 3.84 -3.31 19.69
CA LEU A 74 4.53 -2.99 18.44
C LEU A 74 4.54 -4.15 17.44
N GLN A 75 4.38 -5.40 17.90
CA GLN A 75 4.21 -6.54 17.00
C GLN A 75 2.87 -6.49 16.22
N ASP A 76 1.83 -5.92 16.83
CA ASP A 76 0.57 -5.70 16.14
C ASP A 76 0.68 -4.60 15.10
N LEU A 77 1.46 -3.55 15.36
CA LEU A 77 1.79 -2.55 14.35
C LEU A 77 2.57 -3.18 13.17
N HIS A 78 3.51 -4.08 13.43
CA HIS A 78 4.21 -4.84 12.38
C HIS A 78 3.21 -5.66 11.54
N ARG A 79 2.31 -6.42 12.20
CA ARG A 79 1.29 -7.24 11.53
C ARG A 79 0.35 -6.36 10.68
N PHE A 80 -0.07 -5.22 11.23
CA PHE A 80 -0.90 -4.26 10.52
C PHE A 80 -0.21 -3.71 9.27
N MET A 81 1.04 -3.24 9.39
CA MET A 81 1.81 -2.73 8.24
C MET A 81 1.98 -3.79 7.15
N THR A 82 2.17 -5.06 7.55
CA THR A 82 2.24 -6.19 6.62
C THR A 82 0.91 -6.44 5.92
N SER A 83 -0.21 -6.40 6.65
CA SER A 83 -1.56 -6.52 6.09
C SER A 83 -1.85 -5.38 5.10
N TYR A 84 -1.53 -4.15 5.48
CA TYR A 84 -1.69 -2.96 4.65
C TYR A 84 -0.89 -3.09 3.34
N ARG A 85 0.39 -3.43 3.43
CA ARG A 85 1.23 -3.69 2.24
C ARG A 85 0.63 -4.76 1.34
N ASN A 86 0.18 -5.87 1.91
CA ASN A 86 -0.36 -6.99 1.14
C ASN A 86 -1.65 -6.62 0.40
N ALA A 87 -2.50 -5.78 0.99
CA ALA A 87 -3.72 -5.27 0.34
C ALA A 87 -3.40 -4.53 -0.97
N TYR A 88 -2.39 -3.66 -0.96
CA TYR A 88 -1.97 -2.93 -2.17
C TYR A 88 -1.12 -3.78 -3.12
N ARG A 89 -0.25 -4.64 -2.59
CA ARG A 89 0.62 -5.52 -3.38
C ARG A 89 -0.17 -6.58 -4.15
N ALA A 90 -1.37 -6.92 -3.70
CA ALA A 90 -2.27 -7.81 -4.44
C ALA A 90 -2.66 -7.23 -5.82
N HIS A 91 -2.60 -5.90 -5.98
CA HIS A 91 -3.02 -5.17 -7.19
C HIS A 91 -2.00 -4.07 -7.53
N PRO A 92 -0.76 -4.38 -7.93
CA PRO A 92 0.34 -3.41 -8.04
C PRO A 92 0.06 -2.32 -9.09
N VAL A 93 -0.56 -2.65 -10.21
CA VAL A 93 -0.93 -1.66 -11.24
C VAL A 93 -2.00 -0.70 -10.71
N ALA A 94 -3.02 -1.21 -10.04
CA ALA A 94 -4.04 -0.38 -9.39
C ALA A 94 -3.44 0.50 -8.28
N ALA A 95 -2.54 -0.05 -7.45
CA ALA A 95 -1.81 0.69 -6.42
C ALA A 95 -1.03 1.86 -7.02
N SER A 96 -0.30 1.63 -8.14
CA SER A 96 0.42 2.67 -8.86
C SER A 96 -0.51 3.78 -9.38
N ILE A 97 -1.67 3.44 -9.92
CA ILE A 97 -2.66 4.43 -10.38
C ILE A 97 -3.20 5.23 -9.19
N ILE A 98 -3.63 4.55 -8.13
CA ILE A 98 -4.21 5.17 -6.94
C ILE A 98 -3.23 6.16 -6.31
N THR A 99 -1.97 5.78 -6.12
CA THR A 99 -0.95 6.64 -5.49
C THR A 99 -0.62 7.90 -6.30
N ARG A 100 -0.81 7.88 -7.63
CA ARG A 100 -0.56 9.02 -8.52
C ARG A 100 -1.76 9.95 -8.72
N THR A 101 -2.98 9.44 -8.58
CA THR A 101 -4.20 10.22 -8.89
C THR A 101 -4.66 11.16 -7.79
N GLY A 102 -3.94 11.24 -6.69
CA GLY A 102 -4.37 12.01 -5.52
C GLY A 102 -5.49 11.29 -4.76
N ILE A 103 -5.18 10.90 -3.55
CA ILE A 103 -6.10 10.13 -2.70
C ILE A 103 -7.27 11.04 -2.32
N ASN A 104 -8.49 10.64 -2.66
CA ASN A 104 -9.64 11.15 -1.91
C ASN A 104 -9.51 10.61 -0.48
N LEU A 105 -9.09 11.47 0.44
CA LEU A 105 -8.82 11.12 1.84
C LEU A 105 -10.03 10.49 2.53
N ASP A 106 -11.25 10.79 2.10
CA ASP A 106 -12.48 10.24 2.72
C ASP A 106 -12.48 8.70 2.81
N HIS A 107 -11.84 8.01 1.86
CA HIS A 107 -11.77 6.55 1.86
C HIS A 107 -10.60 6.00 2.70
N ALA A 108 -9.57 6.80 2.94
CA ALA A 108 -8.42 6.44 3.76
C ALA A 108 -8.62 6.87 5.23
N LEU A 109 -9.50 7.85 5.50
CA LEU A 109 -9.66 8.43 6.85
C LEU A 109 -10.01 7.39 7.92
N ALA A 110 -10.80 6.38 7.60
CA ALA A 110 -11.14 5.33 8.57
C ALA A 110 -9.90 4.52 8.99
N VAL A 111 -9.02 4.20 8.04
CA VAL A 111 -7.76 3.50 8.31
C VAL A 111 -6.81 4.43 9.08
N TYR A 112 -6.69 5.67 8.65
CA TYR A 112 -5.83 6.67 9.30
C TYR A 112 -6.27 7.00 10.73
N GLU A 113 -7.58 7.03 11.00
CA GLU A 113 -8.11 7.23 12.34
C GLU A 113 -7.67 6.10 13.29
N GLU A 114 -7.74 4.83 12.87
CA GLU A 114 -7.29 3.72 13.71
C GLU A 114 -5.78 3.74 13.94
N ILE A 115 -4.99 4.11 12.94
CA ILE A 115 -3.54 4.31 13.10
C ILE A 115 -3.26 5.43 14.10
N ALA A 116 -3.94 6.58 13.96
CA ALA A 116 -3.76 7.71 14.86
C ALA A 116 -4.14 7.36 16.31
N ARG A 117 -5.28 6.67 16.49
CA ARG A 117 -5.71 6.18 17.83
C ARG A 117 -4.68 5.24 18.43
N TYR A 118 -4.14 4.31 17.64
CA TYR A 118 -3.11 3.40 18.10
C TYR A 118 -1.86 4.17 18.54
N LEU A 119 -1.33 5.08 17.73
CA LEU A 119 -0.14 5.86 18.05
C LEU A 119 -0.32 6.70 19.33
N LEU A 120 -1.48 7.35 19.49
CA LEU A 120 -1.81 8.09 20.70
C LEU A 120 -1.90 7.18 21.94
N ARG A 121 -2.50 6.00 21.79
CA ARG A 121 -2.62 5.02 22.89
C ARG A 121 -1.27 4.52 23.39
N ILE A 122 -0.31 4.38 22.50
CA ILE A 122 1.06 3.99 22.84
C ILE A 122 1.94 5.18 23.26
N ASN A 123 1.33 6.32 23.64
CA ASN A 123 2.00 7.51 24.14
C ASN A 123 2.94 8.22 23.13
N ILE A 124 2.60 8.20 21.86
CA ILE A 124 3.21 9.09 20.87
C ILE A 124 2.57 10.49 21.02
N SER A 125 3.39 11.54 21.05
CA SER A 125 2.90 12.91 21.17
C SER A 125 2.08 13.29 19.91
N GLN A 126 1.04 14.13 20.10
CA GLN A 126 0.13 14.54 19.02
C GLN A 126 0.87 15.14 17.81
N GLU A 127 1.97 15.86 18.06
CA GLU A 127 2.79 16.47 17.02
C GLU A 127 3.52 15.44 16.14
N GLN A 128 3.79 14.24 16.66
CA GLN A 128 4.50 13.16 15.96
C GLN A 128 3.58 12.19 15.20
N VAL A 129 2.27 12.19 15.48
CA VAL A 129 1.32 11.26 14.87
C VAL A 129 1.34 11.37 13.35
N LEU A 130 1.08 12.55 12.80
CA LEU A 130 1.03 12.71 11.33
C LEU A 130 2.37 12.46 10.63
N PRO A 131 3.53 12.97 11.14
CA PRO A 131 4.83 12.60 10.57
C PRO A 131 5.11 11.10 10.56
N LEU A 132 4.75 10.37 11.62
CA LEU A 132 4.93 8.92 11.67
C LEU A 132 3.97 8.18 10.74
N MET A 133 2.72 8.63 10.63
CA MET A 133 1.78 8.10 9.64
C MET A 133 2.29 8.29 8.21
N ALA A 134 2.79 9.48 7.87
CA ALA A 134 3.37 9.76 6.56
C ALA A 134 4.59 8.87 6.27
N LEU A 135 5.47 8.66 7.26
CA LEU A 135 6.61 7.75 7.11
C LEU A 135 6.16 6.30 6.89
N MET A 136 5.15 5.86 7.64
CA MET A 136 4.57 4.52 7.50
C MET A 136 3.95 4.34 6.11
N ASP A 137 3.15 5.30 5.62
CA ASP A 137 2.55 5.26 4.29
C ASP A 137 3.62 5.18 3.18
N ASN A 138 4.67 5.99 3.27
CA ASN A 138 5.77 5.95 2.32
C ASN A 138 6.45 4.56 2.29
N LEU A 139 6.64 3.94 3.45
CA LEU A 139 7.24 2.60 3.54
C LEU A 139 6.30 1.53 2.98
N VAL A 140 5.03 1.55 3.35
CA VAL A 140 4.02 0.57 2.95
C VAL A 140 3.71 0.70 1.46
N LEU A 141 3.31 1.88 1.01
CA LEU A 141 2.88 2.11 -0.38
C LEU A 141 4.06 2.03 -1.34
N GLY A 142 5.21 2.60 -0.98
CA GLY A 142 6.42 2.52 -1.80
C GLY A 142 6.87 1.08 -2.06
N SER A 143 6.77 0.21 -1.05
CA SER A 143 7.12 -1.22 -1.19
C SER A 143 6.03 -2.07 -1.90
N SER A 144 4.86 -1.50 -2.18
CA SER A 144 3.73 -2.22 -2.79
C SER A 144 3.64 -1.99 -4.29
N VAL A 145 4.15 -0.87 -4.81
CA VAL A 145 3.88 -0.40 -6.18
C VAL A 145 4.82 -1.04 -7.19
N GLU A 146 6.12 -1.08 -6.90
CA GLU A 146 7.13 -1.56 -7.84
C GLU A 146 8.18 -2.41 -7.12
N PRO A 147 8.30 -3.70 -7.45
CA PRO A 147 9.33 -4.55 -6.88
C PRO A 147 10.72 -4.07 -7.31
N PHE A 148 11.56 -3.72 -6.35
CA PHE A 148 12.95 -3.32 -6.60
C PHE A 148 13.75 -4.42 -7.32
N SER A 149 13.43 -5.70 -6.99
CA SER A 149 14.08 -6.86 -7.59
C SER A 149 13.87 -6.98 -9.10
N ASP A 150 12.75 -6.49 -9.62
CA ASP A 150 12.41 -6.59 -11.04
C ASP A 150 13.24 -5.65 -11.92
N GLY A 151 13.89 -4.64 -11.34
CA GLY A 151 14.83 -3.76 -12.03
C GLY A 151 16.13 -4.44 -12.48
N PHE A 152 16.49 -5.62 -11.94
CA PHE A 152 17.77 -6.29 -12.20
C PHE A 152 17.66 -7.37 -13.30
N GLN A 153 17.21 -6.99 -14.48
CA GLN A 153 17.03 -7.90 -15.61
C GLN A 153 18.27 -8.05 -16.51
N GLN A 154 19.32 -7.23 -16.27
CA GLN A 154 20.54 -7.26 -17.09
C GLN A 154 21.40 -8.48 -16.78
N PRO A 155 22.10 -9.02 -17.80
CA PRO A 155 23.00 -10.15 -17.59
C PRO A 155 24.07 -9.85 -16.54
N LEU A 156 24.28 -10.76 -15.59
CA LEU A 156 25.24 -10.60 -14.48
C LEU A 156 26.67 -10.24 -14.96
N ARG A 157 27.08 -10.74 -16.15
CA ARG A 157 28.37 -10.40 -16.78
C ARG A 157 28.50 -8.90 -17.08
N SER A 158 27.41 -8.26 -17.52
CA SER A 158 27.40 -6.82 -17.79
C SER A 158 27.45 -6.04 -16.49
N LEU A 159 26.69 -6.47 -15.48
CA LEU A 159 26.73 -5.87 -14.15
C LEU A 159 28.11 -5.97 -13.52
N LYS A 160 28.80 -7.12 -13.61
CA LYS A 160 30.17 -7.30 -13.10
C LYS A 160 31.17 -6.33 -13.76
N LYS A 161 30.99 -6.04 -15.03
CA LYS A 161 31.90 -5.15 -15.78
C LYS A 161 31.70 -3.68 -15.41
N PHE A 162 30.46 -3.21 -15.30
CA PHE A 162 30.14 -1.80 -15.16
C PHE A 162 29.70 -1.40 -13.74
N TYR A 163 29.16 -2.36 -12.96
CA TYR A 163 28.58 -2.14 -11.63
C TYR A 163 28.99 -3.27 -10.67
N PRO A 164 30.30 -3.41 -10.36
CA PRO A 164 30.80 -4.57 -9.61
C PRO A 164 30.21 -4.71 -8.21
N ALA A 165 29.96 -3.61 -7.49
CA ALA A 165 29.35 -3.63 -6.16
C ALA A 165 27.91 -4.19 -6.22
N ILE A 166 27.11 -3.76 -7.21
CA ILE A 166 25.76 -4.31 -7.43
C ILE A 166 25.82 -5.80 -7.76
N ALA A 167 26.74 -6.21 -8.65
CA ALA A 167 26.87 -7.62 -9.05
C ALA A 167 27.25 -8.52 -7.87
N VAL A 168 28.12 -8.09 -6.96
CA VAL A 168 28.46 -8.82 -5.73
C VAL A 168 27.23 -8.93 -4.84
N SER A 169 26.50 -7.84 -4.62
CA SER A 169 25.29 -7.81 -3.79
C SER A 169 24.19 -8.72 -4.33
N ILE A 170 23.93 -8.69 -5.65
CA ILE A 170 22.96 -9.61 -6.30
C ILE A 170 23.38 -11.07 -6.12
N THR A 171 24.67 -11.37 -6.24
CA THR A 171 25.18 -12.74 -6.08
C THR A 171 25.04 -13.24 -4.64
N ALA A 172 25.22 -12.37 -3.66
CA ALA A 172 25.10 -12.67 -2.24
C ALA A 172 23.65 -12.75 -1.77
N SER A 173 22.74 -12.01 -2.43
CA SER A 173 21.34 -11.90 -2.03
C SER A 173 20.47 -12.98 -2.70
N LYS A 174 19.41 -13.38 -2.01
CA LYS A 174 18.31 -14.13 -2.62
C LYS A 174 17.37 -13.12 -3.29
N LEU A 175 17.65 -12.72 -4.52
CA LEU A 175 16.98 -11.61 -5.22
C LEU A 175 15.44 -11.66 -5.12
N LYS A 176 14.85 -12.87 -5.22
CA LYS A 176 13.40 -13.07 -5.07
C LYS A 176 12.81 -12.68 -3.71
N LYS A 177 13.65 -12.46 -2.69
CA LYS A 177 13.24 -12.08 -1.32
C LYS A 177 13.69 -10.68 -0.94
N VAL A 178 14.38 -9.96 -1.83
CA VAL A 178 14.97 -8.66 -1.52
C VAL A 178 13.91 -7.65 -1.13
N ASP A 179 12.78 -7.64 -1.83
CA ASP A 179 11.68 -6.69 -1.56
C ASP A 179 11.02 -6.94 -0.21
N ASP A 180 10.80 -8.22 0.16
CA ASP A 180 10.24 -8.57 1.46
C ASP A 180 11.22 -8.29 2.59
N LEU A 181 12.49 -8.66 2.41
CA LEU A 181 13.55 -8.35 3.38
C LEU A 181 13.75 -6.84 3.55
N GLY A 182 13.70 -6.08 2.46
CA GLY A 182 13.78 -4.62 2.48
C GLY A 182 12.64 -3.99 3.26
N PHE A 183 11.43 -4.48 3.05
CA PHE A 183 10.26 -4.06 3.80
C PHE A 183 10.40 -4.39 5.30
N ASP A 184 10.77 -5.62 5.65
CA ASP A 184 10.94 -6.05 7.04
C ASP A 184 12.02 -5.24 7.77
N LEU A 185 13.13 -4.91 7.09
CA LEU A 185 14.15 -4.00 7.62
C LEU A 185 13.59 -2.60 7.86
N GLY A 186 12.80 -2.07 6.92
CA GLY A 186 12.14 -0.78 7.05
C GLY A 186 11.16 -0.75 8.22
N VAL A 187 10.32 -1.78 8.34
CA VAL A 187 9.38 -1.91 9.48
C VAL A 187 10.13 -2.01 10.80
N THR A 188 11.18 -2.82 10.87
CA THR A 188 12.01 -2.93 12.09
C THR A 188 12.60 -1.58 12.50
N ALA A 189 13.14 -0.82 11.54
CA ALA A 189 13.66 0.52 11.80
C ALA A 189 12.56 1.49 12.26
N PHE A 190 11.38 1.43 11.64
CA PHE A 190 10.22 2.23 12.01
C PHE A 190 9.74 1.92 13.44
N LEU A 191 9.62 0.65 13.82
CA LEU A 191 9.28 0.25 15.18
C LEU A 191 10.32 0.70 16.22
N GLY A 192 11.61 0.63 15.86
CA GLY A 192 12.69 1.18 16.70
C GLY A 192 12.57 2.70 16.91
N LEU A 193 12.18 3.44 15.85
CA LEU A 193 11.87 4.86 15.95
C LEU A 193 10.69 5.11 16.90
N ILE A 194 9.59 4.37 16.76
CA ILE A 194 8.42 4.46 17.66
C ILE A 194 8.84 4.25 19.11
N ALA A 195 9.57 3.16 19.42
CA ALA A 195 10.05 2.88 20.78
C ALA A 195 10.90 4.03 21.35
N SER A 196 11.77 4.63 20.53
CA SER A 196 12.59 5.78 20.96
C SER A 196 11.78 7.04 21.22
N GLN A 197 10.68 7.25 20.50
CA GLN A 197 9.76 8.37 20.75
C GLN A 197 8.98 8.20 22.05
N GLN A 198 8.52 6.97 22.34
CA GLN A 198 7.85 6.65 23.60
C GLN A 198 8.72 6.99 24.82
N LEU A 199 10.01 6.60 24.78
CA LEU A 199 10.96 6.89 25.85
C LEU A 199 11.14 8.40 26.06
N ARG A 200 11.35 9.17 24.99
CA ARG A 200 11.49 10.63 25.08
C ARG A 200 10.25 11.31 25.64
N HIS A 201 9.07 10.86 25.26
CA HIS A 201 7.83 11.41 25.76
C HIS A 201 7.65 11.12 27.26
N ALA A 202 7.97 9.91 27.71
CA ALA A 202 7.92 9.52 29.11
C ALA A 202 8.87 10.37 29.97
N GLU A 203 10.10 10.64 29.49
CA GLU A 203 11.08 11.51 30.18
C GLU A 203 10.59 12.95 30.29
N ALA A 204 9.98 13.49 29.20
CA ALA A 204 9.46 14.85 29.17
C ALA A 204 8.25 15.09 30.10
N VAL A 205 7.44 14.07 30.36
CA VAL A 205 6.28 14.14 31.28
C VAL A 205 6.71 13.96 32.74
N ALA A 206 7.87 13.34 33.00
CA ALA A 206 8.40 13.13 34.34
C ALA A 206 9.18 14.34 34.92
N THR A 207 9.45 15.37 34.11
CA THR A 207 10.13 16.62 34.47
C THR A 207 9.15 17.76 34.61
#